data_3b8cc65beb53f431e3aefbc3c4a7ed63
#
_entry.id   3b8cc65beb53f431e3aefbc3c4a7ed63
#
_cell.length_a   1.000
_cell.length_b   1.000
_cell.length_c   1.000
_cell.angle_alpha   90.00
_cell.angle_beta   90.00
_cell.angle_gamma   90.00
#
_symmetry.space_group_name_H-M   'P 1'
#
loop_
_entity.id
_entity.type
_entity.pdbx_description
1 polymer ?
#
loop_
_entity_poly.entity_id
_entity_poly.type
_entity_poly.pdbx_seq_one_letter_code
_entity_poly.pdbx_strand_id
1 'polypeptide(L)'
;MELTSVSATLTLKDTSILRGLEERDLRSLNGTRVTDEILELVPEHITFRTALRGIKLWAQRRAIYANVMGFPGGVAWAMLVARVCQLYPKATGSVIIAKFFFIIGTWNWPQPILLKQIEDGPLHARVWNPAIYNGDKYHLMPIITPAYPSMCATHNITMSTKAIILRELKRGRDITDKIFLGQLQWKDLFTKHTFFTEGYKYYLSIIASSKTKDAQHVWSGLVESKVRMLVASLETQESIAVARPFTKGFERVHHCQDQSEIDAVLNGDLKYQATDVKTETTDDVKDAKQIAAAQSGADGMVMPDSNSEPATNGNAKQTIFTTTYYVGLEITQGRFLCLGQNTTNNTQMRKGSTSPTRRRNSEISVSTGRVTTQT
;
A
#
# COMPACT_ATOMS: atom_id res chain seq x y z
N MET A 1 -24.65 -10.54 -1.66
CA MET A 1 -26.09 -10.29 -1.82
C MET A 1 -26.44 -10.51 -3.27
N GLU A 2 -27.22 -11.52 -3.58
CA GLU A 2 -27.80 -11.73 -4.94
C GLU A 2 -29.20 -11.13 -4.95
N LEU A 3 -29.41 -10.14 -5.80
CA LEU A 3 -30.72 -9.56 -6.04
C LEU A 3 -31.38 -10.33 -7.17
N THR A 4 -32.49 -10.96 -6.89
CA THR A 4 -33.27 -11.71 -7.91
C THR A 4 -34.01 -10.80 -8.88
N SER A 5 -34.30 -9.58 -8.46
CA SER A 5 -34.87 -8.52 -9.32
C SER A 5 -34.53 -7.17 -8.81
N VAL A 6 -34.24 -6.23 -9.71
CA VAL A 6 -33.96 -4.82 -9.41
C VAL A 6 -34.99 -3.98 -10.15
N SER A 7 -35.68 -3.08 -9.42
CA SER A 7 -36.60 -2.15 -10.05
C SER A 7 -35.86 -1.22 -11.01
N ALA A 8 -36.43 -0.97 -12.19
CA ALA A 8 -35.86 -0.01 -13.15
C ALA A 8 -35.81 1.43 -12.61
N THR A 9 -36.59 1.74 -11.57
CA THR A 9 -36.62 3.05 -10.90
C THR A 9 -35.68 3.14 -9.70
N LEU A 10 -34.97 2.03 -9.37
CA LEU A 10 -34.04 2.05 -8.23
C LEU A 10 -32.88 3.00 -8.50
N THR A 11 -32.66 3.94 -7.61
CA THR A 11 -31.52 4.83 -7.63
C THR A 11 -30.64 4.62 -6.40
N LEU A 12 -29.32 4.62 -6.61
CA LEU A 12 -28.35 4.55 -5.51
C LEU A 12 -28.33 5.79 -4.62
N LYS A 13 -29.02 6.86 -5.01
CA LYS A 13 -29.18 8.09 -4.20
C LYS A 13 -30.13 7.88 -3.01
N ASP A 14 -31.07 6.97 -3.15
CA ASP A 14 -31.98 6.64 -2.05
C ASP A 14 -31.25 5.89 -0.94
N THR A 15 -31.18 6.50 0.24
CA THR A 15 -30.55 5.89 1.43
C THR A 15 -31.35 4.70 1.97
N SER A 16 -32.63 4.56 1.61
CA SER A 16 -33.46 3.43 2.04
C SER A 16 -32.93 2.08 1.59
N ILE A 17 -32.18 2.03 0.46
CA ILE A 17 -31.53 0.81 -0.05
C ILE A 17 -30.50 0.24 0.91
N LEU A 18 -30.00 1.04 1.84
CA LEU A 18 -28.99 0.64 2.84
C LEU A 18 -29.60 -0.06 4.06
N ARG A 19 -30.96 -0.06 4.16
CA ARG A 19 -31.64 -0.62 5.33
C ARG A 19 -31.47 -2.15 5.37
N GLY A 20 -31.03 -2.65 6.53
CA GLY A 20 -30.85 -4.08 6.75
C GLY A 20 -29.64 -4.70 6.08
N LEU A 21 -28.75 -3.90 5.45
CA LEU A 21 -27.48 -4.39 4.91
C LEU A 21 -26.45 -4.61 6.00
N GLU A 22 -25.64 -5.67 5.83
CA GLU A 22 -24.45 -5.86 6.63
C GLU A 22 -23.39 -4.80 6.29
N GLU A 23 -22.48 -4.53 7.24
CA GLU A 23 -21.41 -3.52 7.07
C GLU A 23 -20.57 -3.74 5.81
N ARG A 24 -20.35 -4.98 5.42
CA ARG A 24 -19.60 -5.35 4.21
C ARG A 24 -20.33 -4.93 2.93
N ASP A 25 -21.62 -5.23 2.85
CA ASP A 25 -22.46 -4.90 1.67
C ASP A 25 -22.64 -3.39 1.55
N LEU A 26 -22.83 -2.72 2.70
CA LEU A 26 -22.92 -1.27 2.76
C LEU A 26 -21.64 -0.58 2.25
N ARG A 27 -20.47 -1.11 2.60
CA ARG A 27 -19.19 -0.60 2.04
C ARG A 27 -19.08 -0.81 0.53
N SER A 28 -19.57 -1.92 0.01
CA SER A 28 -19.56 -2.21 -1.43
C SER A 28 -20.44 -1.24 -2.21
N LEU A 29 -21.66 -0.98 -1.74
CA LEU A 29 -22.57 -0.02 -2.36
C LEU A 29 -22.08 1.42 -2.26
N ASN A 30 -21.44 1.79 -1.15
CA ASN A 30 -20.92 3.13 -0.96
C ASN A 30 -19.83 3.50 -1.97
N GLY A 31 -19.14 2.56 -2.58
CA GLY A 31 -18.13 2.86 -3.59
C GLY A 31 -18.68 3.68 -4.77
N THR A 32 -19.83 3.27 -5.32
CA THR A 32 -20.51 3.98 -6.40
C THR A 32 -21.13 5.29 -5.90
N ARG A 33 -21.87 5.25 -4.78
CA ARG A 33 -22.52 6.43 -4.18
C ARG A 33 -21.54 7.56 -3.89
N VAL A 34 -20.36 7.24 -3.33
CA VAL A 34 -19.30 8.23 -3.07
C VAL A 34 -18.79 8.85 -4.38
N THR A 35 -18.68 8.05 -5.45
CA THR A 35 -18.23 8.56 -6.75
C THR A 35 -19.23 9.55 -7.34
N ASP A 36 -20.51 9.21 -7.30
CA ASP A 36 -21.59 10.09 -7.78
C ASP A 36 -21.65 11.41 -6.98
N GLU A 37 -21.58 11.31 -5.66
CA GLU A 37 -21.55 12.48 -4.77
C GLU A 37 -20.33 13.40 -5.04
N ILE A 38 -19.14 12.80 -5.28
CA ILE A 38 -17.95 13.59 -5.62
C ILE A 38 -18.19 14.37 -6.92
N LEU A 39 -18.81 13.74 -7.93
CA LEU A 39 -19.09 14.39 -9.21
C LEU A 39 -20.13 15.52 -9.05
N GLU A 40 -21.13 15.34 -8.22
CA GLU A 40 -22.13 16.39 -7.95
C GLU A 40 -21.55 17.59 -7.17
N LEU A 41 -20.55 17.33 -6.31
CA LEU A 41 -19.95 18.34 -5.45
C LEU A 41 -18.81 19.15 -6.11
N VAL A 42 -18.34 18.76 -7.30
CA VAL A 42 -17.32 19.51 -8.03
C VAL A 42 -17.96 20.56 -8.96
N PRO A 43 -17.43 21.79 -9.01
CA PRO A 43 -18.01 22.87 -9.82
C PRO A 43 -17.94 22.63 -11.32
N GLU A 44 -16.83 21.99 -11.80
CA GLU A 44 -16.56 21.77 -13.21
C GLU A 44 -15.88 20.41 -13.44
N HIS A 45 -16.58 19.50 -14.13
CA HIS A 45 -16.16 18.09 -14.28
C HIS A 45 -14.92 17.90 -15.14
N ILE A 46 -14.73 18.70 -16.19
CA ILE A 46 -13.61 18.54 -17.13
C ILE A 46 -12.32 18.93 -16.43
N THR A 47 -12.29 20.05 -15.74
CA THR A 47 -11.18 20.54 -14.94
C THR A 47 -10.84 19.56 -13.83
N PHE A 48 -11.85 19.07 -13.10
CA PHE A 48 -11.67 18.06 -12.06
C PHE A 48 -11.02 16.79 -12.62
N ARG A 49 -11.56 16.22 -13.71
CA ARG A 49 -11.02 14.98 -14.33
C ARG A 49 -9.59 15.17 -14.82
N THR A 50 -9.28 16.32 -15.40
CA THR A 50 -7.93 16.65 -15.88
C THR A 50 -6.94 16.73 -14.73
N ALA A 51 -7.26 17.48 -13.68
CA ALA A 51 -6.42 17.60 -12.49
C ALA A 51 -6.26 16.26 -11.78
N LEU A 52 -7.34 15.49 -11.63
CA LEU A 52 -7.32 14.18 -11.00
C LEU A 52 -6.43 13.17 -11.74
N ARG A 53 -6.47 13.16 -13.08
CA ARG A 53 -5.55 12.31 -13.89
C ARG A 53 -4.11 12.68 -13.62
N GLY A 54 -3.78 13.98 -13.59
CA GLY A 54 -2.43 14.45 -13.27
C GLY A 54 -1.99 14.03 -11.86
N ILE A 55 -2.81 14.26 -10.85
CA ILE A 55 -2.49 13.90 -9.46
C ILE A 55 -2.37 12.38 -9.28
N LYS A 56 -3.25 11.57 -9.89
CA LYS A 56 -3.13 10.10 -9.85
C LYS A 56 -1.83 9.62 -10.52
N LEU A 57 -1.50 10.15 -11.69
CA LEU A 57 -0.25 9.82 -12.38
C LEU A 57 0.98 10.17 -11.52
N TRP A 58 0.99 11.38 -10.93
CA TRP A 58 2.03 11.79 -10.00
C TRP A 58 2.13 10.82 -8.80
N ALA A 59 1.02 10.50 -8.15
CA ALA A 59 1.02 9.62 -6.98
C ALA A 59 1.51 8.20 -7.32
N GLN A 60 1.16 7.68 -8.50
CA GLN A 60 1.67 6.39 -8.99
C GLN A 60 3.17 6.44 -9.30
N ARG A 61 3.64 7.48 -10.01
CA ARG A 61 5.05 7.68 -10.33
C ARG A 61 5.92 7.87 -9.07
N ARG A 62 5.34 8.44 -8.01
CA ARG A 62 6.03 8.64 -6.73
C ARG A 62 5.85 7.48 -5.75
N ALA A 63 5.22 6.36 -6.14
CA ALA A 63 4.94 5.20 -5.31
C ALA A 63 4.27 5.57 -3.97
N ILE A 64 3.19 6.38 -4.03
CA ILE A 64 2.34 6.78 -2.90
C ILE A 64 0.84 6.57 -3.20
N TYR A 65 0.53 5.56 -4.03
CA TYR A 65 -0.83 5.21 -4.43
C TYR A 65 -1.10 3.74 -4.10
N ALA A 66 -1.49 3.45 -2.85
CA ALA A 66 -1.88 2.11 -2.41
C ALA A 66 -2.52 2.16 -1.03
N ASN A 67 -3.85 2.02 -0.93
CA ASN A 67 -4.54 2.12 0.35
C ASN A 67 -4.13 1.01 1.33
N VAL A 68 -3.92 -0.21 0.85
CA VAL A 68 -3.50 -1.35 1.67
C VAL A 68 -2.13 -1.13 2.32
N MET A 69 -1.24 -0.39 1.66
CA MET A 69 0.11 -0.04 2.15
C MET A 69 0.17 1.24 3.00
N GLY A 70 -0.99 1.85 3.32
CA GLY A 70 -1.06 3.07 4.12
C GLY A 70 -0.87 4.37 3.34
N PHE A 71 -1.01 4.36 2.01
CA PHE A 71 -1.08 5.55 1.18
C PHE A 71 -2.52 5.84 0.74
N PRO A 72 -2.87 7.06 0.31
CA PRO A 72 -4.21 7.31 -0.20
C PRO A 72 -4.52 6.45 -1.42
N GLY A 73 -5.74 5.90 -1.47
CA GLY A 73 -6.29 5.22 -2.63
C GLY A 73 -6.94 6.18 -3.63
N GLY A 74 -7.48 5.64 -4.73
CA GLY A 74 -8.05 6.43 -5.81
C GLY A 74 -9.16 7.39 -5.40
N VAL A 75 -10.03 6.97 -4.47
CA VAL A 75 -11.13 7.79 -3.94
C VAL A 75 -10.61 8.92 -3.06
N ALA A 76 -9.60 8.64 -2.21
CA ALA A 76 -8.99 9.67 -1.37
C ALA A 76 -8.32 10.76 -2.21
N TRP A 77 -7.54 10.40 -3.24
CA TRP A 77 -6.98 11.38 -4.18
C TRP A 77 -8.07 12.19 -4.90
N ALA A 78 -9.18 11.54 -5.28
CA ALA A 78 -10.30 12.23 -5.90
C ALA A 78 -10.93 13.26 -4.97
N MET A 79 -11.18 12.92 -3.70
CA MET A 79 -11.72 13.85 -2.71
C MET A 79 -10.79 15.04 -2.43
N LEU A 80 -9.48 14.80 -2.35
CA LEU A 80 -8.49 15.87 -2.18
C LEU A 80 -8.52 16.85 -3.35
N VAL A 81 -8.54 16.34 -4.60
CA VAL A 81 -8.64 17.20 -5.79
C VAL A 81 -9.99 17.93 -5.85
N ALA A 82 -11.09 17.23 -5.54
CA ALA A 82 -12.43 17.81 -5.50
C ALA A 82 -12.50 18.99 -4.51
N ARG A 83 -11.89 18.85 -3.31
CA ARG A 83 -11.81 19.93 -2.33
C ARG A 83 -11.10 21.16 -2.89
N VAL A 84 -10.00 20.97 -3.61
CA VAL A 84 -9.29 22.09 -4.24
C VAL A 84 -10.15 22.74 -5.35
N CYS A 85 -10.88 21.93 -6.15
CA CYS A 85 -11.82 22.47 -7.15
C CYS A 85 -12.94 23.32 -6.50
N GLN A 86 -13.46 22.90 -5.33
CA GLN A 86 -14.44 23.70 -4.58
C GLN A 86 -13.88 25.04 -4.12
N LEU A 87 -12.61 25.08 -3.72
CA LEU A 87 -11.94 26.32 -3.28
C LEU A 87 -11.59 27.24 -4.44
N TYR A 88 -11.38 26.67 -5.65
CA TYR A 88 -11.02 27.43 -6.86
C TYR A 88 -11.93 27.05 -8.05
N PRO A 89 -13.23 27.38 -8.00
CA PRO A 89 -14.23 26.86 -8.94
C PRO A 89 -14.04 27.32 -10.40
N LYS A 90 -13.30 28.41 -10.62
CA LYS A 90 -13.03 28.97 -11.96
C LYS A 90 -11.61 28.73 -12.45
N ALA A 91 -10.79 27.95 -11.71
CA ALA A 91 -9.41 27.72 -12.08
C ALA A 91 -9.28 26.66 -13.18
N THR A 92 -8.24 26.75 -13.99
CA THR A 92 -7.87 25.73 -14.98
C THR A 92 -7.24 24.51 -14.30
N GLY A 93 -7.17 23.38 -15.02
CA GLY A 93 -6.61 22.13 -14.47
C GLY A 93 -5.16 22.26 -13.98
N SER A 94 -4.33 23.03 -14.69
CA SER A 94 -2.95 23.31 -14.30
C SER A 94 -2.88 24.10 -12.98
N VAL A 95 -3.72 25.09 -12.81
CA VAL A 95 -3.81 25.87 -11.57
C VAL A 95 -4.32 25.00 -10.42
N ILE A 96 -5.33 24.14 -10.66
CA ILE A 96 -5.81 23.19 -9.65
C ILE A 96 -4.67 22.27 -9.18
N ILE A 97 -3.84 21.74 -10.09
CA ILE A 97 -2.69 20.89 -9.72
C ILE A 97 -1.70 21.67 -8.84
N ALA A 98 -1.34 22.89 -9.18
CA ALA A 98 -0.43 23.69 -8.36
C ALA A 98 -1.04 24.02 -6.99
N LYS A 99 -2.31 24.45 -6.95
CA LYS A 99 -3.03 24.73 -5.71
C LYS A 99 -3.23 23.49 -4.85
N PHE A 100 -3.34 22.30 -5.47
CA PHE A 100 -3.39 21.03 -4.75
C PHE A 100 -2.14 20.82 -3.90
N PHE A 101 -0.94 20.95 -4.46
CA PHE A 101 0.30 20.78 -3.71
C PHE A 101 0.45 21.82 -2.61
N PHE A 102 0.05 23.05 -2.88
CA PHE A 102 0.09 24.11 -1.86
C PHE A 102 -0.89 23.84 -0.72
N ILE A 103 -2.17 23.65 -1.02
CA ILE A 103 -3.23 23.55 0.01
C ILE A 103 -3.08 22.27 0.82
N ILE A 104 -2.95 21.11 0.14
CA ILE A 104 -2.89 19.82 0.83
C ILE A 104 -1.56 19.67 1.58
N GLY A 105 -0.46 20.23 1.02
CA GLY A 105 0.85 20.22 1.66
C GLY A 105 0.96 21.10 2.90
N THR A 106 0.12 22.17 2.99
CA THR A 106 0.05 23.08 4.16
C THR A 106 -1.19 22.83 5.03
N TRP A 107 -1.97 21.78 4.73
CA TRP A 107 -3.16 21.45 5.50
C TRP A 107 -2.83 21.15 6.96
N ASN A 108 -3.62 21.69 7.87
CA ASN A 108 -3.42 21.48 9.31
C ASN A 108 -3.95 20.08 9.74
N TRP A 109 -3.20 19.03 9.42
CA TRP A 109 -3.54 17.69 9.84
C TRP A 109 -3.39 17.50 11.35
N PRO A 110 -4.33 16.81 12.05
CA PRO A 110 -5.37 15.90 11.52
C PRO A 110 -6.74 16.53 11.28
N GLN A 111 -6.85 17.83 11.02
CA GLN A 111 -8.12 18.43 10.64
C GLN A 111 -8.71 17.68 9.43
N PRO A 112 -9.97 17.22 9.49
CA PRO A 112 -10.56 16.42 8.42
C PRO A 112 -10.78 17.24 7.14
N ILE A 113 -10.60 16.59 5.98
CA ILE A 113 -11.05 17.12 4.70
C ILE A 113 -12.44 16.57 4.43
N LEU A 114 -13.39 17.50 4.24
CA LEU A 114 -14.78 17.26 3.95
C LEU A 114 -15.16 17.95 2.64
N LEU A 115 -15.94 17.27 1.78
CA LEU A 115 -16.53 17.89 0.58
C LEU A 115 -17.90 18.54 0.89
N LYS A 116 -18.62 17.98 1.84
CA LYS A 116 -19.85 18.51 2.45
C LYS A 116 -19.84 18.18 3.95
N GLN A 117 -20.75 18.75 4.70
CA GLN A 117 -20.88 18.40 6.11
C GLN A 117 -21.32 16.96 6.29
N ILE A 118 -20.90 16.33 7.38
CA ILE A 118 -21.31 14.97 7.74
C ILE A 118 -22.79 15.03 8.14
N GLU A 119 -23.59 14.17 7.54
CA GLU A 119 -25.02 14.06 7.81
C GLU A 119 -25.28 12.86 8.71
N ASP A 120 -26.08 13.05 9.75
CA ASP A 120 -26.69 11.98 10.52
C ASP A 120 -27.85 11.42 9.72
N GLY A 121 -27.66 10.24 9.14
CA GLY A 121 -28.67 9.62 8.29
C GLY A 121 -29.73 8.84 9.07
N PRO A 122 -30.85 8.47 8.43
CA PRO A 122 -32.03 7.88 9.08
C PRO A 122 -31.83 6.45 9.58
N LEU A 123 -30.70 5.81 9.29
CA LEU A 123 -30.47 4.39 9.53
C LEU A 123 -29.60 4.11 10.77
N HIS A 124 -29.22 5.14 11.53
CA HIS A 124 -28.33 5.03 12.70
C HIS A 124 -27.01 4.25 12.41
N ALA A 125 -26.58 4.22 11.14
CA ALA A 125 -25.30 3.62 10.78
C ALA A 125 -24.15 4.48 11.34
N ARG A 126 -23.07 3.83 11.75
CA ARG A 126 -21.87 4.51 12.24
C ARG A 126 -21.33 5.46 11.19
N VAL A 127 -21.25 6.76 11.51
CA VAL A 127 -20.53 7.78 10.75
C VAL A 127 -19.22 8.14 11.45
N TRP A 128 -18.25 8.62 10.71
CA TRP A 128 -16.97 9.08 11.26
C TRP A 128 -17.19 10.21 12.27
N ASN A 129 -16.78 9.98 13.51
CA ASN A 129 -16.91 10.97 14.59
C ASN A 129 -15.82 10.74 15.67
N PRO A 130 -14.75 11.56 15.69
CA PRO A 130 -13.67 11.42 16.67
C PRO A 130 -14.07 11.79 18.09
N ALA A 131 -15.20 12.47 18.31
CA ALA A 131 -15.70 12.75 19.66
C ALA A 131 -16.34 11.51 20.29
N ILE A 132 -16.95 10.63 19.48
CA ILE A 132 -17.67 9.43 19.95
C ILE A 132 -16.77 8.20 19.85
N TYR A 133 -16.05 8.04 18.75
CA TYR A 133 -15.29 6.80 18.47
C TYR A 133 -13.79 7.01 18.67
N ASN A 134 -13.20 6.32 19.66
CA ASN A 134 -11.77 6.43 19.94
C ASN A 134 -10.89 6.09 18.73
N GLY A 135 -11.28 5.10 17.90
CA GLY A 135 -10.55 4.74 16.68
C GLY A 135 -10.40 5.91 15.69
N ASP A 136 -11.41 6.77 15.61
CA ASP A 136 -11.41 7.90 14.67
C ASP A 136 -10.45 9.02 15.10
N LYS A 137 -10.13 9.13 16.40
CA LYS A 137 -9.15 10.09 16.94
C LYS A 137 -7.73 9.86 16.44
N TYR A 138 -7.40 8.62 16.10
CA TYR A 138 -6.05 8.23 15.68
C TYR A 138 -5.82 8.38 14.18
N HIS A 139 -6.82 8.80 13.40
CA HIS A 139 -6.65 9.05 11.98
C HIS A 139 -5.73 10.26 11.74
N LEU A 140 -4.57 10.02 11.14
CA LEU A 140 -3.51 11.03 10.99
C LEU A 140 -3.77 12.04 9.87
N MET A 141 -4.51 11.63 8.83
CA MET A 141 -4.90 12.47 7.69
C MET A 141 -6.33 12.10 7.27
N PRO A 142 -7.35 12.45 8.06
CA PRO A 142 -8.72 12.02 7.79
C PRO A 142 -9.29 12.73 6.54
N ILE A 143 -9.69 11.91 5.56
CA ILE A 143 -10.39 12.33 4.34
C ILE A 143 -11.71 11.58 4.34
N ILE A 144 -12.80 12.31 4.49
CA ILE A 144 -14.11 11.75 4.82
C ILE A 144 -14.98 11.66 3.57
N THR A 145 -15.57 10.49 3.35
CA THR A 145 -16.46 10.24 2.21
C THR A 145 -17.74 11.06 2.32
N PRO A 146 -18.21 11.68 1.22
CA PRO A 146 -19.40 12.54 1.27
C PRO A 146 -20.70 11.76 1.36
N ALA A 147 -20.76 10.52 0.84
CA ALA A 147 -21.99 9.72 0.91
C ALA A 147 -22.22 9.12 2.29
N TYR A 148 -23.47 9.12 2.74
CA TYR A 148 -23.88 8.48 3.98
C TYR A 148 -23.82 6.94 3.86
N PRO A 149 -23.31 6.22 4.88
CA PRO A 149 -22.63 6.72 6.08
C PRO A 149 -21.20 7.18 5.77
N SER A 150 -20.87 8.39 6.23
CA SER A 150 -19.55 9.00 5.99
C SER A 150 -18.47 8.28 6.78
N MET A 151 -17.39 7.89 6.09
CA MET A 151 -16.28 7.12 6.65
C MET A 151 -14.91 7.73 6.26
N CYS A 152 -13.88 7.45 7.05
CA CYS A 152 -12.52 7.86 6.70
C CYS A 152 -11.94 6.94 5.62
N ALA A 153 -11.61 7.49 4.45
CA ALA A 153 -11.00 6.75 3.34
C ALA A 153 -9.49 6.50 3.53
N THR A 154 -8.89 7.09 4.56
CA THR A 154 -7.43 7.11 4.80
C THR A 154 -7.05 6.62 6.20
N HIS A 155 -7.89 5.78 6.80
CA HIS A 155 -7.65 5.20 8.13
C HIS A 155 -6.37 4.34 8.23
N ASN A 156 -5.81 3.95 7.09
CA ASN A 156 -4.61 3.11 7.02
C ASN A 156 -3.29 3.91 7.06
N ILE A 157 -3.33 5.25 7.01
CA ILE A 157 -2.13 6.08 7.03
C ILE A 157 -1.42 5.95 8.37
N THR A 158 -0.12 5.65 8.33
CA THR A 158 0.79 5.57 9.47
C THR A 158 1.65 6.84 9.58
N MET A 159 2.44 6.96 10.64
CA MET A 159 3.37 8.11 10.81
C MET A 159 4.38 8.19 9.67
N SER A 160 4.98 7.05 9.28
CA SER A 160 5.92 6.98 8.17
C SER A 160 5.29 7.35 6.84
N THR A 161 4.13 6.77 6.52
CA THR A 161 3.46 7.06 5.24
C THR A 161 2.96 8.52 5.18
N LYS A 162 2.49 9.10 6.29
CA LYS A 162 2.20 10.53 6.40
C LYS A 162 3.43 11.38 6.10
N ALA A 163 4.57 11.06 6.72
CA ALA A 163 5.83 11.80 6.49
C ALA A 163 6.22 11.76 5.01
N ILE A 164 6.13 10.60 4.36
CA ILE A 164 6.42 10.44 2.93
C ILE A 164 5.42 11.23 2.06
N ILE A 165 4.12 11.18 2.35
CA ILE A 165 3.11 11.95 1.62
C ILE A 165 3.43 13.45 1.69
N LEU A 166 3.75 13.98 2.87
CA LEU A 166 4.07 15.39 3.06
C LEU A 166 5.37 15.79 2.34
N ARG A 167 6.40 14.94 2.35
CA ARG A 167 7.63 15.15 1.56
C ARG A 167 7.35 15.23 0.07
N GLU A 168 6.51 14.34 -0.45
CA GLU A 168 6.16 14.31 -1.87
C GLU A 168 5.24 15.48 -2.26
N LEU A 169 4.34 15.93 -1.39
CA LEU A 169 3.53 17.14 -1.60
C LEU A 169 4.43 18.39 -1.64
N LYS A 170 5.41 18.49 -0.74
CA LYS A 170 6.40 19.59 -0.76
C LYS A 170 7.20 19.58 -2.05
N ARG A 171 7.73 18.41 -2.46
CA ARG A 171 8.43 18.27 -3.75
C ARG A 171 7.54 18.69 -4.92
N GLY A 172 6.27 18.26 -4.94
CA GLY A 172 5.31 18.65 -5.98
C GLY A 172 5.09 20.16 -6.03
N ARG A 173 4.98 20.81 -4.87
CA ARG A 173 4.88 22.27 -4.76
C ARG A 173 6.12 22.96 -5.33
N ASP A 174 7.31 22.59 -4.88
CA ASP A 174 8.57 23.21 -5.32
C ASP A 174 8.75 23.10 -6.85
N ILE A 175 8.30 21.98 -7.46
CA ILE A 175 8.34 21.78 -8.89
C ILE A 175 7.28 22.62 -9.60
N THR A 176 6.03 22.63 -9.13
CA THR A 176 4.96 23.40 -9.78
C THR A 176 5.24 24.90 -9.71
N ASP A 177 5.78 25.40 -8.59
CA ASP A 177 6.21 26.80 -8.50
C ASP A 177 7.25 27.15 -9.58
N LYS A 178 8.25 26.28 -9.80
CA LYS A 178 9.26 26.44 -10.85
C LYS A 178 8.69 26.31 -12.26
N ILE A 179 7.66 25.47 -12.48
CA ILE A 179 6.96 25.37 -13.76
C ILE A 179 6.27 26.71 -14.10
N PHE A 180 5.57 27.31 -13.12
CA PHE A 180 4.93 28.60 -13.34
C PHE A 180 5.91 29.78 -13.54
N LEU A 181 7.15 29.63 -13.04
CA LEU A 181 8.24 30.56 -13.33
C LEU A 181 8.94 30.27 -14.67
N GLY A 182 8.52 29.26 -15.44
CA GLY A 182 9.14 28.87 -16.70
C GLY A 182 10.50 28.17 -16.57
N GLN A 183 10.90 27.75 -15.37
CA GLN A 183 12.19 27.12 -15.07
C GLN A 183 12.17 25.60 -15.25
N LEU A 184 11.03 24.95 -15.11
CA LEU A 184 10.83 23.50 -15.26
C LEU A 184 9.66 23.20 -16.19
N GLN A 185 9.58 21.94 -16.63
CA GLN A 185 8.48 21.44 -17.46
C GLN A 185 7.55 20.53 -16.66
N TRP A 186 6.31 20.33 -17.12
CA TRP A 186 5.36 19.43 -16.48
C TRP A 186 5.85 17.99 -16.35
N LYS A 187 6.70 17.52 -17.27
CA LYS A 187 7.30 16.19 -17.19
C LYS A 187 8.12 15.97 -15.92
N ASP A 188 8.73 17.04 -15.37
CA ASP A 188 9.56 16.97 -14.17
C ASP A 188 8.75 16.64 -12.90
N LEU A 189 7.45 17.00 -12.89
CA LEU A 189 6.53 16.60 -11.83
C LEU A 189 6.35 15.09 -11.78
N PHE A 190 6.36 14.41 -12.93
CA PHE A 190 6.10 12.99 -13.09
C PHE A 190 7.35 12.11 -13.09
N THR A 191 8.50 12.65 -12.70
CA THR A 191 9.74 11.87 -12.53
C THR A 191 9.49 10.70 -11.58
N LYS A 192 9.92 9.48 -11.98
CA LYS A 192 9.77 8.27 -11.19
C LYS A 192 10.49 8.40 -9.84
N HIS A 193 9.96 7.71 -8.82
CA HIS A 193 10.62 7.60 -7.52
C HIS A 193 11.98 6.87 -7.62
N THR A 194 12.83 7.10 -6.64
CA THR A 194 14.15 6.45 -6.51
C THR A 194 14.17 5.43 -5.36
N PHE A 195 13.04 4.78 -5.07
CA PHE A 195 12.88 3.91 -3.90
C PHE A 195 13.98 2.85 -3.82
N PHE A 196 14.31 2.17 -4.93
CA PHE A 196 15.30 1.09 -4.96
C PHE A 196 16.72 1.52 -5.31
N THR A 197 16.92 2.73 -5.80
CA THR A 197 18.25 3.21 -6.27
C THR A 197 18.94 4.09 -5.25
N GLU A 198 18.31 5.19 -4.86
CA GLU A 198 18.89 6.22 -3.97
C GLU A 198 18.06 6.45 -2.70
N GLY A 199 16.86 5.84 -2.65
CA GLY A 199 15.87 6.18 -1.63
C GLY A 199 16.24 5.75 -0.23
N TYR A 200 16.84 4.55 -0.07
CA TYR A 200 17.10 3.95 1.23
C TYR A 200 18.39 3.15 1.24
N LYS A 201 19.07 3.17 2.39
CA LYS A 201 20.28 2.37 2.64
C LYS A 201 19.95 0.95 3.13
N TYR A 202 18.80 0.80 3.80
CA TYR A 202 18.37 -0.46 4.39
C TYR A 202 16.98 -0.82 3.91
N TYR A 203 16.80 -2.10 3.64
CA TYR A 203 15.51 -2.65 3.22
C TYR A 203 15.16 -3.87 4.05
N LEU A 204 13.88 -4.01 4.33
CA LEU A 204 13.28 -5.23 4.84
C LEU A 204 12.53 -5.91 3.69
N SER A 205 12.84 -7.18 3.42
CA SER A 205 12.16 -8.00 2.44
C SER A 205 11.21 -8.96 3.16
N ILE A 206 9.97 -9.03 2.70
CA ILE A 206 8.93 -9.89 3.22
C ILE A 206 8.52 -10.83 2.10
N ILE A 207 8.87 -12.11 2.21
CA ILE A 207 8.67 -13.11 1.17
C ILE A 207 7.51 -14.02 1.58
N ALA A 208 6.42 -13.97 0.81
CA ALA A 208 5.32 -14.89 0.92
C ALA A 208 5.50 -16.00 -0.12
N SER A 209 5.53 -17.27 0.29
CA SER A 209 5.76 -18.39 -0.59
C SER A 209 4.69 -19.47 -0.47
N SER A 210 4.44 -20.19 -1.55
CA SER A 210 3.60 -21.39 -1.57
C SER A 210 3.92 -22.32 -2.74
N LYS A 211 3.42 -23.57 -2.66
CA LYS A 211 3.65 -24.62 -3.67
C LYS A 211 2.64 -24.57 -4.83
N THR A 212 1.58 -23.81 -4.74
CA THR A 212 0.56 -23.72 -5.78
C THR A 212 0.19 -22.26 -6.06
N LYS A 213 -0.16 -21.96 -7.30
CA LYS A 213 -0.55 -20.59 -7.72
C LYS A 213 -1.78 -20.07 -6.98
N ASP A 214 -2.80 -20.91 -6.78
CA ASP A 214 -4.04 -20.49 -6.10
C ASP A 214 -3.80 -20.21 -4.62
N ALA A 215 -2.99 -21.06 -3.94
CA ALA A 215 -2.60 -20.80 -2.57
C ALA A 215 -1.75 -19.52 -2.46
N GLN A 216 -0.87 -19.27 -3.44
CA GLN A 216 -0.06 -18.06 -3.48
C GLN A 216 -0.92 -16.80 -3.60
N HIS A 217 -1.92 -16.81 -4.46
CA HIS A 217 -2.81 -15.66 -4.62
C HIS A 217 -3.53 -15.29 -3.31
N VAL A 218 -4.07 -16.28 -2.60
CA VAL A 218 -4.72 -16.06 -1.30
C VAL A 218 -3.73 -15.64 -0.22
N TRP A 219 -2.56 -16.29 -0.20
CA TRP A 219 -1.54 -16.07 0.82
C TRP A 219 -0.84 -14.72 0.67
N SER A 220 -0.43 -14.36 -0.54
CA SER A 220 0.19 -13.05 -0.81
C SER A 220 -0.76 -11.90 -0.47
N GLY A 221 -2.05 -12.00 -0.80
CA GLY A 221 -3.05 -10.99 -0.42
C GLY A 221 -3.22 -10.85 1.09
N LEU A 222 -3.15 -11.96 1.84
CA LEU A 222 -3.16 -11.90 3.31
C LEU A 222 -1.90 -11.19 3.84
N VAL A 223 -0.71 -11.54 3.34
CA VAL A 223 0.57 -10.91 3.73
C VAL A 223 0.54 -9.43 3.39
N GLU A 224 0.12 -9.06 2.18
CA GLU A 224 -0.03 -7.67 1.75
C GLU A 224 -0.87 -6.86 2.74
N SER A 225 -2.00 -7.39 3.17
CA SER A 225 -2.89 -6.73 4.13
C SER A 225 -2.24 -6.50 5.51
N LYS A 226 -1.16 -7.24 5.84
CA LYS A 226 -0.45 -7.17 7.12
C LYS A 226 0.82 -6.33 7.08
N VAL A 227 1.36 -6.01 5.90
CA VAL A 227 2.58 -5.18 5.78
C VAL A 227 2.46 -3.86 6.54
N ARG A 228 1.31 -3.20 6.48
CA ARG A 228 1.09 -1.94 7.23
C ARG A 228 1.15 -2.11 8.76
N MET A 229 0.78 -3.29 9.28
CA MET A 229 0.89 -3.57 10.72
C MET A 229 2.36 -3.74 11.12
N LEU A 230 3.15 -4.40 10.26
CA LEU A 230 4.60 -4.45 10.43
C LEU A 230 5.22 -3.05 10.40
N VAL A 231 4.82 -2.20 9.45
CA VAL A 231 5.27 -0.80 9.39
C VAL A 231 4.95 -0.07 10.70
N ALA A 232 3.72 -0.17 11.20
CA ALA A 232 3.33 0.45 12.47
C ALA A 232 4.15 -0.08 13.66
N SER A 233 4.51 -1.37 13.66
CA SER A 233 5.39 -1.96 14.68
C SER A 233 6.84 -1.47 14.54
N LEU A 234 7.35 -1.30 13.32
CA LEU A 234 8.68 -0.74 13.07
C LEU A 234 8.78 0.71 13.53
N GLU A 235 7.72 1.49 13.38
CA GLU A 235 7.64 2.89 13.82
C GLU A 235 7.78 3.07 15.34
N THR A 236 7.54 2.02 16.14
CA THR A 236 7.74 2.06 17.60
C THR A 236 9.21 1.91 18.00
N GLN A 237 10.10 1.53 17.08
CA GLN A 237 11.52 1.36 17.35
C GLN A 237 12.24 2.70 17.26
N GLU A 238 12.90 3.09 18.34
CA GLU A 238 13.63 4.40 18.42
C GLU A 238 14.74 4.55 17.37
N SER A 239 15.28 3.45 16.87
CA SER A 239 16.31 3.44 15.82
C SER A 239 15.76 3.69 14.42
N ILE A 240 14.44 3.62 14.22
CA ILE A 240 13.78 3.76 12.91
C ILE A 240 13.07 5.11 12.85
N ALA A 241 13.57 6.00 12.00
CA ALA A 241 12.94 7.29 11.77
C ALA A 241 11.75 7.20 10.81
N VAL A 242 11.86 6.37 9.76
CA VAL A 242 10.80 6.13 8.77
C VAL A 242 10.87 4.70 8.27
N ALA A 243 9.72 4.02 8.21
CA ALA A 243 9.54 2.73 7.56
C ALA A 243 8.57 2.90 6.38
N ARG A 244 9.09 2.96 5.14
CA ARG A 244 8.30 3.17 3.94
C ARG A 244 7.99 1.85 3.24
N PRO A 245 6.74 1.35 3.21
CA PRO A 245 6.37 0.22 2.38
C PRO A 245 6.38 0.60 0.90
N PHE A 246 6.85 -0.31 0.03
CA PHE A 246 6.67 -0.17 -1.39
C PHE A 246 5.25 -0.56 -1.78
N THR A 247 4.70 0.09 -2.81
CA THR A 247 3.26 0.00 -3.13
C THR A 247 2.84 -1.25 -3.89
N LYS A 248 3.80 -2.11 -4.29
CA LYS A 248 3.56 -3.33 -5.07
C LYS A 248 4.34 -4.50 -4.51
N GLY A 249 3.77 -5.70 -4.61
CA GLY A 249 4.47 -6.96 -4.45
C GLY A 249 5.12 -7.40 -5.78
N PHE A 250 6.20 -8.16 -5.70
CA PHE A 250 6.93 -8.72 -6.85
C PHE A 250 6.70 -10.23 -6.89
N GLU A 251 5.89 -10.67 -7.84
CA GLU A 251 5.58 -12.08 -8.05
C GLU A 251 6.69 -12.76 -8.85
N ARG A 252 7.08 -13.97 -8.41
CA ARG A 252 8.08 -14.79 -9.08
C ARG A 252 7.70 -16.25 -8.99
N VAL A 253 8.21 -17.01 -9.97
CA VAL A 253 8.11 -18.47 -10.01
C VAL A 253 9.54 -19.04 -9.97
N HIS A 254 9.74 -20.07 -9.17
CA HIS A 254 11.04 -20.72 -9.01
C HIS A 254 10.90 -22.21 -9.29
N HIS A 255 11.93 -22.81 -9.88
CA HIS A 255 12.03 -24.24 -10.10
C HIS A 255 13.19 -24.79 -9.28
N CYS A 256 12.87 -25.52 -8.23
CA CYS A 256 13.83 -26.09 -7.29
C CYS A 256 13.91 -27.61 -7.46
N GLN A 257 15.12 -28.18 -7.30
CA GLN A 257 15.38 -29.62 -7.41
C GLN A 257 15.38 -30.28 -6.04
N ASP A 258 15.83 -29.58 -5.01
CA ASP A 258 15.97 -30.08 -3.65
C ASP A 258 15.49 -29.07 -2.59
N GLN A 259 15.51 -29.49 -1.32
CA GLN A 259 15.08 -28.65 -0.21
C GLN A 259 16.02 -27.47 0.04
N SER A 260 17.32 -27.63 -0.22
CA SER A 260 18.31 -26.55 -0.05
C SER A 260 18.04 -25.38 -1.00
N GLU A 261 17.64 -25.68 -2.26
CA GLU A 261 17.24 -24.68 -3.24
C GLU A 261 15.93 -23.97 -2.81
N ILE A 262 15.00 -24.72 -2.23
CA ILE A 262 13.76 -24.14 -1.68
C ILE A 262 14.10 -23.19 -0.53
N ASP A 263 14.95 -23.61 0.40
CA ASP A 263 15.35 -22.77 1.53
C ASP A 263 16.09 -21.51 1.08
N ALA A 264 16.93 -21.62 0.05
CA ALA A 264 17.56 -20.45 -0.58
C ALA A 264 16.52 -19.48 -1.17
N VAL A 265 15.51 -19.99 -1.87
CA VAL A 265 14.40 -19.18 -2.41
C VAL A 265 13.59 -18.52 -1.30
N LEU A 266 13.33 -19.21 -0.20
CA LEU A 266 12.64 -18.67 0.98
C LEU A 266 13.44 -17.55 1.65
N ASN A 267 14.77 -17.60 1.57
CA ASN A 267 15.67 -16.55 2.04
C ASN A 267 15.89 -15.42 1.03
N GLY A 268 15.26 -15.51 -0.15
CA GLY A 268 15.25 -14.43 -1.16
C GLY A 268 16.23 -14.61 -2.31
N ASP A 269 16.87 -15.77 -2.43
CA ASP A 269 17.74 -16.06 -3.56
C ASP A 269 16.91 -16.11 -4.87
N LEU A 270 17.39 -15.41 -5.89
CA LEU A 270 16.75 -15.34 -7.21
C LEU A 270 17.38 -16.27 -8.26
N LYS A 271 18.41 -17.05 -7.89
CA LYS A 271 19.14 -17.94 -8.78
C LYS A 271 18.23 -18.97 -9.47
N TYR A 272 17.22 -19.43 -8.77
CA TYR A 272 16.30 -20.48 -9.23
C TYR A 272 15.03 -19.92 -9.87
N GLN A 273 14.99 -18.60 -10.18
CA GLN A 273 13.84 -17.98 -10.84
C GLN A 273 13.65 -18.55 -12.26
N ALA A 274 12.42 -18.97 -12.57
CA ALA A 274 12.04 -19.41 -13.91
C ALA A 274 12.15 -18.26 -14.91
N THR A 275 12.83 -18.49 -16.03
CA THR A 275 13.00 -17.51 -17.11
C THR A 275 11.83 -17.52 -18.11
N ASP A 276 11.05 -18.59 -18.11
CA ASP A 276 10.00 -18.87 -19.10
C ASP A 276 8.69 -18.13 -18.84
N VAL A 277 8.53 -17.58 -17.62
CA VAL A 277 7.34 -16.80 -17.25
C VAL A 277 7.56 -15.37 -17.67
N LYS A 278 6.72 -14.84 -18.59
CA LYS A 278 6.67 -13.43 -18.93
C LYS A 278 6.29 -12.61 -17.67
N THR A 279 7.28 -12.31 -16.86
CA THR A 279 7.14 -11.33 -15.77
C THR A 279 7.17 -9.94 -16.41
N GLU A 280 6.22 -9.08 -16.11
CA GLU A 280 6.26 -7.69 -16.57
C GLU A 280 7.60 -7.07 -16.13
N THR A 281 8.49 -6.85 -17.09
CA THR A 281 9.79 -6.21 -16.85
C THR A 281 9.61 -4.70 -16.76
N THR A 282 9.02 -4.24 -15.69
CA THR A 282 9.05 -2.82 -15.34
C THR A 282 10.41 -2.47 -14.73
N ASP A 283 10.81 -1.20 -14.80
CA ASP A 283 12.07 -0.74 -14.16
C ASP A 283 12.10 -1.06 -12.66
N ASP A 284 10.95 -1.05 -11.97
CA ASP A 284 10.85 -1.43 -10.56
C ASP A 284 11.25 -2.89 -10.30
N VAL A 285 10.96 -3.81 -11.25
CA VAL A 285 11.35 -5.22 -11.14
C VAL A 285 12.86 -5.38 -11.27
N LYS A 286 13.50 -4.62 -12.18
CA LYS A 286 14.97 -4.64 -12.34
C LYS A 286 15.65 -4.10 -11.08
N ASP A 287 15.17 -2.97 -10.56
CA ASP A 287 15.71 -2.34 -9.36
C ASP A 287 15.54 -3.24 -8.12
N ALA A 288 14.36 -3.88 -7.97
CA ALA A 288 14.11 -4.81 -6.88
C ALA A 288 14.97 -6.09 -6.96
N LYS A 289 15.34 -6.54 -8.18
CA LYS A 289 16.28 -7.65 -8.35
C LYS A 289 17.69 -7.31 -7.84
N GLN A 290 18.16 -6.08 -8.02
CA GLN A 290 19.45 -5.63 -7.51
C GLN A 290 19.49 -5.65 -5.98
N ILE A 291 18.40 -5.21 -5.32
CA ILE A 291 18.29 -5.28 -3.86
C ILE A 291 18.32 -6.72 -3.37
N ALA A 292 17.55 -7.62 -3.98
CA ALA A 292 17.52 -9.04 -3.60
C ALA A 292 18.89 -9.72 -3.80
N ALA A 293 19.59 -9.42 -4.90
CA ALA A 293 20.95 -9.94 -5.15
C ALA A 293 21.97 -9.44 -4.11
N ALA A 294 21.84 -8.18 -3.67
CA ALA A 294 22.70 -7.63 -2.61
C ALA A 294 22.41 -8.24 -1.22
N GLN A 295 21.18 -8.73 -0.98
CA GLN A 295 20.79 -9.39 0.26
C GLN A 295 21.25 -10.85 0.34
N SER A 296 21.22 -11.58 -0.78
CA SER A 296 21.66 -12.98 -0.85
C SER A 296 23.19 -13.18 -0.73
N GLY A 297 23.99 -12.11 -0.95
CA GLY A 297 25.44 -12.11 -0.76
C GLY A 297 25.93 -11.79 0.66
N ALA A 298 25.05 -11.44 1.60
CA ALA A 298 25.39 -11.19 2.98
C ALA A 298 25.23 -12.48 3.79
N ASP A 299 26.37 -13.06 4.22
CA ASP A 299 26.51 -14.29 5.02
C ASP A 299 25.38 -14.49 6.03
N GLY A 300 24.42 -15.31 5.69
CA GLY A 300 23.47 -15.89 6.61
C GLY A 300 24.06 -17.17 7.20
N MET A 301 24.58 -17.10 8.42
CA MET A 301 24.92 -18.32 9.19
C MET A 301 23.67 -19.20 9.33
N VAL A 302 23.59 -20.24 8.54
CA VAL A 302 22.63 -21.33 8.70
C VAL A 302 23.16 -22.24 9.81
N MET A 303 22.50 -22.30 10.95
CA MET A 303 22.72 -23.38 11.92
C MET A 303 22.05 -24.64 11.38
N PRO A 304 22.75 -25.78 11.35
CA PRO A 304 22.18 -27.03 10.87
C PRO A 304 21.15 -27.56 11.88
N ASP A 305 19.92 -27.69 11.46
CA ASP A 305 18.89 -28.38 12.20
C ASP A 305 19.08 -29.90 12.01
N SER A 306 19.48 -30.60 13.08
CA SER A 306 19.69 -32.01 13.13
C SER A 306 18.38 -32.75 13.32
N ASN A 307 17.62 -32.98 12.26
CA ASN A 307 16.63 -34.05 12.14
C ASN A 307 16.16 -34.16 10.68
N SER A 308 17.03 -34.71 9.83
CA SER A 308 16.67 -35.12 8.48
C SER A 308 16.32 -36.61 8.46
N GLU A 309 15.04 -36.90 8.27
CA GLU A 309 14.66 -38.22 7.75
C GLU A 309 15.14 -38.38 6.30
N PRO A 310 15.55 -39.60 5.87
CA PRO A 310 16.19 -39.78 4.57
C PRO A 310 15.21 -39.58 3.41
N ALA A 311 15.62 -38.75 2.46
CA ALA A 311 14.90 -38.47 1.23
C ALA A 311 14.73 -39.74 0.37
N THR A 312 13.50 -40.08 0.06
CA THR A 312 13.15 -40.99 -1.02
C THR A 312 13.43 -40.35 -2.37
N ASN A 313 14.24 -41.01 -3.17
CA ASN A 313 14.61 -40.64 -4.53
C ASN A 313 13.38 -40.35 -5.44
N GLY A 314 13.41 -39.16 -6.08
CA GLY A 314 12.55 -38.84 -7.19
C GLY A 314 12.79 -37.39 -7.62
N ASN A 315 13.59 -37.20 -8.67
CA ASN A 315 13.96 -35.91 -9.30
C ASN A 315 12.73 -35.17 -9.91
N ALA A 316 11.72 -34.89 -9.15
CA ALA A 316 10.59 -34.07 -9.60
C ALA A 316 10.87 -32.59 -9.23
N LYS A 317 11.19 -31.78 -10.24
CA LYS A 317 11.28 -30.32 -10.12
C LYS A 317 10.08 -29.77 -9.33
N GLN A 318 10.34 -29.19 -8.18
CA GLN A 318 9.31 -28.54 -7.38
C GLN A 318 9.16 -27.07 -7.82
N THR A 319 7.92 -26.65 -8.11
CA THR A 319 7.65 -25.25 -8.44
C THR A 319 7.22 -24.51 -7.18
N ILE A 320 7.91 -23.41 -6.89
CA ILE A 320 7.63 -22.51 -5.76
C ILE A 320 7.21 -21.14 -6.31
N PHE A 321 6.07 -20.65 -5.82
CA PHE A 321 5.56 -19.32 -6.13
C PHE A 321 5.90 -18.40 -4.97
N THR A 322 6.46 -17.22 -5.27
CA THR A 322 6.78 -16.22 -4.25
C THR A 322 6.23 -14.86 -4.62
N THR A 323 5.90 -14.06 -3.59
CA THR A 323 5.60 -12.63 -3.71
C THR A 323 6.42 -11.88 -2.66
N THR A 324 7.30 -10.99 -3.11
CA THR A 324 8.17 -10.22 -2.22
C THR A 324 7.67 -8.79 -2.08
N TYR A 325 7.48 -8.34 -0.84
CA TYR A 325 7.19 -6.96 -0.48
C TYR A 325 8.44 -6.33 0.15
N TYR A 326 8.64 -5.03 -0.08
CA TYR A 326 9.80 -4.30 0.44
C TYR A 326 9.38 -3.14 1.33
N VAL A 327 10.14 -2.93 2.41
CA VAL A 327 10.03 -1.75 3.27
C VAL A 327 11.41 -1.09 3.33
N GLY A 328 11.51 0.14 2.84
CA GLY A 328 12.72 0.96 2.96
C GLY A 328 12.79 1.63 4.33
N LEU A 329 13.96 1.61 4.96
CA LEU A 329 14.16 2.11 6.32
C LEU A 329 15.09 3.33 6.33
N GLU A 330 14.64 4.41 6.99
CA GLU A 330 15.50 5.52 7.42
C GLU A 330 15.82 5.33 8.89
N ILE A 331 17.12 5.35 9.22
CA ILE A 331 17.60 5.15 10.58
C ILE A 331 17.81 6.51 11.25
N THR A 332 17.46 6.60 12.52
CA THR A 332 17.70 7.80 13.35
C THR A 332 19.19 8.04 13.46
N GLN A 333 19.66 9.26 13.20
CA GLN A 333 21.08 9.61 13.28
C GLN A 333 21.64 9.33 14.68
N GLY A 334 22.82 8.67 14.72
CA GLY A 334 23.51 8.32 15.96
C GLY A 334 23.01 7.03 16.64
N ARG A 335 22.05 6.31 16.08
CA ARG A 335 21.60 5.00 16.57
C ARG A 335 21.92 3.88 15.59
N PHE A 336 22.37 2.74 16.12
CA PHE A 336 22.61 1.53 15.34
C PHE A 336 21.32 0.72 15.23
N LEU A 337 21.14 0.06 14.10
CA LEU A 337 20.03 -0.87 13.87
C LEU A 337 20.35 -2.16 14.62
N CYS A 338 19.91 -2.28 15.86
CA CYS A 338 19.84 -3.55 16.58
C CYS A 338 18.50 -4.22 16.19
N LEU A 339 18.40 -4.73 14.98
CA LEU A 339 17.45 -5.77 14.67
C LEU A 339 18.04 -7.03 15.30
N GLY A 340 17.51 -7.43 16.47
CA GLY A 340 17.99 -8.59 17.21
C GLY A 340 18.13 -9.78 16.26
N GLN A 341 19.31 -10.37 16.24
CA GLN A 341 19.52 -11.72 15.75
C GLN A 341 18.61 -12.62 16.59
N ASN A 342 17.51 -13.03 16.04
CA ASN A 342 16.52 -14.00 16.48
C ASN A 342 15.10 -13.45 16.34
N THR A 343 14.59 -13.50 15.12
CA THR A 343 13.17 -13.73 14.93
C THR A 343 12.97 -14.60 13.70
N THR A 344 13.46 -15.81 13.73
CA THR A 344 12.70 -16.93 13.20
C THR A 344 11.50 -17.11 14.12
N ASN A 345 10.63 -16.13 14.17
CA ASN A 345 9.30 -16.31 14.69
C ASN A 345 8.51 -17.03 13.58
N ASN A 346 8.52 -18.35 13.64
CA ASN A 346 7.40 -19.18 13.26
C ASN A 346 6.16 -18.65 14.00
N THR A 347 5.63 -17.52 13.54
CA THR A 347 4.33 -17.04 14.00
C THR A 347 3.29 -17.90 13.33
N GLN A 348 3.12 -19.12 13.88
CA GLN A 348 1.88 -19.84 13.77
C GLN A 348 0.82 -18.93 14.39
N MET A 349 0.13 -18.14 13.55
CA MET A 349 -1.12 -17.51 13.97
C MET A 349 -2.10 -18.63 14.30
N ARG A 350 -2.16 -18.99 15.60
CA ARG A 350 -3.22 -19.84 16.15
C ARG A 350 -4.54 -19.11 15.91
N LYS A 351 -5.31 -19.60 14.95
CA LYS A 351 -6.76 -19.39 14.96
C LYS A 351 -7.30 -20.15 16.15
N GLY A 352 -8.04 -19.48 17.01
CA GLY A 352 -8.86 -20.11 18.01
C GLY A 352 -9.83 -21.09 17.37
N SER A 353 -9.86 -22.28 17.94
CA SER A 353 -10.81 -23.39 17.93
C SER A 353 -11.58 -23.77 16.67
N THR A 354 -11.53 -25.07 16.47
CA THR A 354 -12.45 -26.06 15.86
C THR A 354 -12.24 -26.37 14.38
N SER A 355 -11.55 -27.44 14.21
CA SER A 355 -11.63 -28.63 13.35
C SER A 355 -10.35 -28.93 12.55
N PRO A 356 -9.92 -30.21 12.50
CA PRO A 356 -8.66 -30.63 11.93
C PRO A 356 -8.84 -31.02 10.47
N THR A 357 -8.50 -30.11 9.52
CA THR A 357 -8.27 -30.57 8.14
C THR A 357 -7.45 -29.53 7.35
N ARG A 358 -6.38 -30.01 6.75
CA ARG A 358 -5.45 -29.39 5.81
C ARG A 358 -4.38 -28.48 6.41
N ARG A 359 -3.20 -29.04 6.63
CA ARG A 359 -1.92 -28.31 6.67
C ARG A 359 -1.77 -27.55 5.35
N ARG A 360 -1.85 -26.20 5.38
CA ARG A 360 -1.51 -25.35 4.25
C ARG A 360 0.00 -25.17 4.25
N ASN A 361 0.67 -25.68 3.23
CA ASN A 361 2.10 -25.48 2.97
C ASN A 361 2.36 -24.06 2.43
N SER A 362 2.25 -23.05 3.27
CA SER A 362 2.56 -21.64 2.94
C SER A 362 3.38 -21.03 4.07
N GLU A 363 4.49 -20.40 3.71
CA GLU A 363 5.48 -19.86 4.64
C GLU A 363 5.70 -18.37 4.42
N ILE A 364 6.11 -17.66 5.49
CA ILE A 364 6.57 -16.27 5.44
C ILE A 364 7.99 -16.26 5.97
N SER A 365 8.92 -15.73 5.18
CA SER A 365 10.24 -15.34 5.65
C SER A 365 10.42 -13.83 5.62
N VAL A 366 11.19 -13.31 6.56
CA VAL A 366 11.53 -11.89 6.65
C VAL A 366 13.04 -11.79 6.72
N SER A 367 13.65 -11.13 5.74
CA SER A 367 15.09 -10.90 5.70
C SER A 367 15.44 -9.41 5.69
N THR A 368 16.58 -9.07 6.29
CA THR A 368 17.11 -7.71 6.31
C THR A 368 18.41 -7.66 5.51
N GLY A 369 18.58 -6.61 4.70
CA GLY A 369 19.80 -6.43 3.93
C GLY A 369 20.22 -4.97 3.86
N ARG A 370 21.55 -4.77 3.81
CA ARG A 370 22.18 -3.48 3.55
C ARG A 370 22.57 -3.42 2.09
N VAL A 371 22.11 -2.41 1.36
CA VAL A 371 22.59 -2.13 0.01
C VAL A 371 23.71 -1.12 0.10
N THR A 372 24.91 -1.52 -0.33
CA THR A 372 26.02 -0.58 -0.54
C THR A 372 25.90 -0.09 -1.98
N THR A 373 25.41 1.13 -2.18
CA THR A 373 25.57 1.83 -3.46
C THR A 373 27.05 2.19 -3.58
N GLN A 374 27.75 1.62 -4.56
CA GLN A 374 29.04 2.15 -4.99
C GLN A 374 28.76 3.51 -5.65
N THR A 375 29.32 4.57 -5.07
CA THR A 375 29.41 5.91 -5.66
C THR A 375 30.37 5.90 -6.83
#